data_973f9b00293a220aec8e3dd2355b1f6f
#
_entry.id   973f9b00293a220aec8e3dd2355b1f6f
#
_cell.length_a   1.000
_cell.length_b   1.000
_cell.length_c   1.000
_cell.angle_alpha   90.00
_cell.angle_beta   90.00
_cell.angle_gamma   90.00
#
_symmetry.space_group_name_H-M   'P 1'
#
loop_
_entity.id
_entity.type
_entity.pdbx_description
1 polymer ?
#
loop_
_entity_poly.entity_id
_entity_poly.type
_entity_poly.pdbx_seq_one_letter_code
_entity_poly.pdbx_strand_id
1 'polypeptide(L)'
;AIGKQILKFVVDNGNDVERLIIHYYKPMGKEEIDPIQKVLKTLRLDIPVIIITINKTEANDYVAFDTASQELMPLSGTIIEIAKLKYLLFNNTQYSQEGKAFDYPFPVKLTLNCTDDEYLNDIPTVKELIDQVYQFSRMYWKSIKQQNLPVTIKYPEMVAQIFPHFEGDKLPDFGKNNLWFL
;
A
#
# COMPACT_ATOMS: atom_id res chain seq x y z
N ALA A 1 10.66 -7.64 15.67
CA ALA A 1 11.00 -7.81 14.25
C ALA A 1 11.18 -6.45 13.54
N ILE A 2 10.14 -5.60 13.50
CA ILE A 2 10.14 -4.30 12.77
C ILE A 2 11.33 -3.41 13.18
N GLY A 3 11.62 -3.24 14.48
CA GLY A 3 12.72 -2.41 14.95
C GLY A 3 14.11 -2.83 14.43
N LYS A 4 14.36 -4.13 14.27
CA LYS A 4 15.61 -4.61 13.68
C LYS A 4 15.73 -4.26 12.20
N GLN A 5 14.62 -4.29 11.47
CA GLN A 5 14.60 -3.93 10.04
C GLN A 5 14.80 -2.43 9.84
N ILE A 6 14.14 -1.60 10.66
CA ILE A 6 14.33 -0.14 10.64
C ILE A 6 15.80 0.18 10.94
N LEU A 7 16.37 -0.41 12.00
CA LEU A 7 17.77 -0.20 12.36
C LEU A 7 18.71 -0.59 11.20
N LYS A 8 18.49 -1.77 10.60
CA LYS A 8 19.29 -2.23 9.46
C LYS A 8 19.19 -1.24 8.29
N PHE A 9 17.99 -0.81 7.93
CA PHE A 9 17.78 0.14 6.85
C PHE A 9 18.50 1.48 7.10
N VAL A 10 18.40 2.01 8.32
CA VAL A 10 19.05 3.27 8.70
C VAL A 10 20.58 3.12 8.68
N VAL A 11 21.12 1.99 9.15
CA VAL A 11 22.56 1.72 9.12
C VAL A 11 23.07 1.60 7.67
N ASP A 12 22.30 0.92 6.81
CA ASP A 12 22.69 0.67 5.42
C ASP A 12 22.58 1.93 4.54
N ASN A 13 21.66 2.88 4.86
CA ASN A 13 21.34 4.05 4.04
C ASN A 13 21.73 5.40 4.67
N GLY A 14 22.34 5.39 5.86
CA GLY A 14 22.66 6.61 6.60
C GLY A 14 21.44 7.26 7.25
N ASN A 15 21.62 8.49 7.76
CA ASN A 15 20.56 9.21 8.49
C ASN A 15 19.58 10.00 7.59
N ASP A 16 19.61 9.79 6.27
CA ASP A 16 18.76 10.51 5.31
C ASP A 16 17.34 9.92 5.21
N VAL A 17 16.81 9.44 6.34
CA VAL A 17 15.43 8.92 6.41
C VAL A 17 14.51 10.05 6.86
N GLU A 18 13.66 10.54 5.95
CA GLU A 18 12.76 11.68 6.21
C GLU A 18 11.40 11.25 6.79
N ARG A 19 10.95 10.06 6.48
CA ARG A 19 9.63 9.55 6.89
C ARG A 19 9.57 8.02 6.85
N LEU A 20 8.65 7.43 7.63
CA LEU A 20 8.32 6.01 7.57
C LEU A 20 6.90 5.85 7.04
N ILE A 21 6.74 5.15 5.91
CA ILE A 21 5.43 4.85 5.31
C ILE A 21 5.13 3.37 5.53
N ILE A 22 3.95 3.10 6.08
CA ILE A 22 3.45 1.75 6.35
C ILE A 22 2.17 1.53 5.56
N HIS A 23 2.21 0.60 4.62
CA HIS A 23 1.00 0.10 3.96
C HIS A 23 0.42 -1.03 4.80
N TYR A 24 -0.87 -0.91 5.14
CA TYR A 24 -1.52 -1.89 5.99
C TYR A 24 -2.93 -2.20 5.49
N TYR A 25 -3.41 -3.41 5.71
CA TYR A 25 -4.70 -3.88 5.18
C TYR A 25 -5.91 -3.51 6.04
N LYS A 26 -5.68 -3.07 7.27
CA LYS A 26 -6.70 -2.65 8.24
C LYS A 26 -6.25 -1.37 8.98
N PRO A 27 -7.16 -0.65 9.65
CA PRO A 27 -6.74 0.44 10.53
C PRO A 27 -5.77 -0.06 11.60
N MET A 28 -4.64 0.64 11.79
CA MET A 28 -3.70 0.35 12.87
C MET A 28 -4.16 1.01 14.17
N GLY A 29 -4.20 0.22 15.24
CA GLY A 29 -4.46 0.71 16.58
C GLY A 29 -3.21 1.28 17.26
N LYS A 30 -3.39 1.97 18.39
CA LYS A 30 -2.28 2.48 19.21
C LYS A 30 -1.32 1.37 19.63
N GLU A 31 -1.83 0.18 19.93
CA GLU A 31 -1.04 -0.98 20.33
C GLU A 31 -0.03 -1.42 19.25
N GLU A 32 -0.32 -1.13 17.98
CA GLU A 32 0.55 -1.44 16.84
C GLU A 32 1.50 -0.27 16.53
N ILE A 33 1.06 0.99 16.72
CA ILE A 33 1.82 2.21 16.41
C ILE A 33 2.84 2.53 17.51
N ASP A 34 2.46 2.45 18.79
CA ASP A 34 3.30 2.84 19.92
C ASP A 34 4.65 2.10 19.96
N PRO A 35 4.73 0.78 19.68
CA PRO A 35 6.01 0.07 19.60
C PRO A 35 6.91 0.61 18.47
N ILE A 36 6.34 1.02 17.34
CA ILE A 36 7.08 1.59 16.21
C ILE A 36 7.68 2.93 16.60
N GLN A 37 6.85 3.83 17.17
CA GLN A 37 7.32 5.13 17.66
C GLN A 37 8.40 4.99 18.75
N LYS A 38 8.24 4.01 19.66
CA LYS A 38 9.26 3.73 20.69
C LYS A 38 10.61 3.32 20.08
N VAL A 39 10.57 2.51 19.03
CA VAL A 39 11.79 2.12 18.30
C VAL A 39 12.43 3.35 17.62
N LEU A 40 11.65 4.18 16.92
CA LEU A 40 12.16 5.39 16.28
C LEU A 40 12.81 6.33 17.30
N LYS A 41 12.16 6.56 18.44
CA LYS A 41 12.75 7.33 19.56
C LYS A 41 14.07 6.74 20.09
N THR A 42 14.13 5.41 20.19
CA THR A 42 15.37 4.71 20.63
C THR A 42 16.49 4.92 19.62
N LEU A 43 16.17 4.99 18.33
CA LEU A 43 17.10 5.25 17.23
C LEU A 43 17.39 6.76 17.03
N ARG A 44 16.78 7.62 17.85
CA ARG A 44 16.87 9.10 17.73
C ARG A 44 16.39 9.61 16.37
N LEU A 45 15.40 8.93 15.79
CA LEU A 45 14.75 9.33 14.55
C LEU A 45 13.46 10.07 14.90
N ASP A 46 13.46 11.38 14.68
CA ASP A 46 12.27 12.23 14.83
C ASP A 46 11.65 12.43 13.44
N ILE A 47 10.99 11.38 12.96
CA ILE A 47 10.38 11.34 11.63
C ILE A 47 8.89 10.99 11.74
N PRO A 48 8.04 11.53 10.84
CA PRO A 48 6.63 11.17 10.79
C PRO A 48 6.45 9.70 10.38
N VAL A 49 5.48 9.03 11.03
CA VAL A 49 5.02 7.70 10.64
C VAL A 49 3.68 7.86 9.94
N ILE A 50 3.65 7.53 8.66
CA ILE A 50 2.47 7.60 7.81
C ILE A 50 1.93 6.19 7.65
N ILE A 51 0.63 6.03 7.94
CA ILE A 51 -0.06 4.76 7.80
C ILE A 51 -1.09 4.91 6.69
N ILE A 52 -0.93 4.13 5.63
CA ILE A 52 -1.89 4.05 4.53
C ILE A 52 -2.64 2.73 4.66
N THR A 53 -3.86 2.82 5.14
CA THR A 53 -4.78 1.68 5.16
C THR A 53 -5.32 1.45 3.76
N ILE A 54 -5.10 0.24 3.21
CA ILE A 54 -5.47 -0.14 1.85
C ILE A 54 -6.47 -1.28 1.93
N ASN A 55 -7.73 -0.99 1.64
CA ASN A 55 -8.83 -1.94 1.79
C ASN A 55 -9.60 -2.06 0.47
N LYS A 56 -9.70 -3.28 -0.09
CA LYS A 56 -10.49 -3.54 -1.28
C LYS A 56 -11.94 -3.89 -0.95
N THR A 57 -12.19 -4.50 0.19
CA THR A 57 -13.53 -5.01 0.55
C THR A 57 -14.50 -3.88 0.88
N GLU A 58 -14.03 -2.88 1.62
CA GLU A 58 -14.84 -1.69 1.95
C GLU A 58 -15.09 -0.76 0.75
N ALA A 59 -14.46 -1.03 -0.38
CA ALA A 59 -14.64 -0.27 -1.61
C ALA A 59 -15.70 -0.87 -2.53
N ASN A 60 -16.21 -2.07 -2.25
CA ASN A 60 -17.18 -2.76 -3.10
C ASN A 60 -18.55 -2.05 -3.18
N ASP A 61 -18.85 -1.17 -2.21
CA ASP A 61 -20.09 -0.40 -2.19
C ASP A 61 -20.03 0.88 -3.03
N TYR A 62 -18.86 1.19 -3.62
CA TYR A 62 -18.66 2.40 -4.41
C TYR A 62 -18.59 2.07 -5.89
N VAL A 63 -19.42 2.77 -6.67
CA VAL A 63 -19.43 2.72 -8.13
C VAL A 63 -19.22 4.14 -8.64
N ALA A 64 -18.28 4.32 -9.57
CA ALA A 64 -18.03 5.61 -10.19
C ALA A 64 -18.09 5.49 -11.71
N PHE A 65 -18.65 6.51 -12.36
CA PHE A 65 -18.77 6.58 -13.81
C PHE A 65 -18.02 7.79 -14.35
N ASP A 66 -17.21 7.55 -15.36
CA ASP A 66 -16.62 8.63 -16.16
C ASP A 66 -17.59 9.01 -17.30
N THR A 67 -18.34 10.07 -17.10
CA THR A 67 -19.35 10.54 -18.09
C THR A 67 -18.74 11.14 -19.36
N ALA A 68 -17.43 11.38 -19.38
CA ALA A 68 -16.71 11.83 -20.56
C ALA A 68 -16.25 10.66 -21.45
N SER A 69 -16.22 9.45 -20.89
CA SER A 69 -15.83 8.22 -21.59
C SER A 69 -17.08 7.51 -22.16
N GLN A 70 -16.98 6.99 -23.39
CA GLN A 70 -18.06 6.17 -23.98
C GLN A 70 -18.33 4.89 -23.17
N GLU A 71 -17.30 4.32 -22.56
CA GLU A 71 -17.39 3.12 -21.75
C GLU A 71 -17.84 3.40 -20.31
N LEU A 72 -18.00 4.66 -19.94
CA LEU A 72 -18.34 5.12 -18.58
C LEU A 72 -17.39 4.62 -17.47
N MET A 73 -16.26 4.05 -17.83
CA MET A 73 -15.32 3.45 -16.89
C MET A 73 -14.28 4.47 -16.44
N PRO A 74 -14.01 4.58 -15.13
CA PRO A 74 -12.91 5.41 -14.65
C PRO A 74 -11.57 4.93 -15.22
N LEU A 75 -10.74 5.85 -15.64
CA LEU A 75 -9.38 5.53 -16.10
C LEU A 75 -8.54 4.97 -14.95
N SER A 76 -7.60 4.07 -15.30
CA SER A 76 -6.62 3.59 -14.33
C SER A 76 -5.79 4.76 -13.80
N GLY A 77 -5.70 4.91 -12.49
CA GLY A 77 -5.09 6.05 -11.81
C GLY A 77 -6.10 7.13 -11.37
N THR A 78 -7.40 6.97 -11.69
CA THR A 78 -8.43 7.88 -11.18
C THR A 78 -8.50 7.82 -9.66
N ILE A 79 -8.48 9.00 -9.03
CA ILE A 79 -8.55 9.18 -7.58
C ILE A 79 -9.78 10.02 -7.26
N ILE A 80 -10.60 9.54 -6.33
CA ILE A 80 -11.80 10.25 -5.85
C ILE A 80 -11.68 10.43 -4.34
N GLU A 81 -11.68 11.67 -3.87
CA GLU A 81 -11.76 11.96 -2.44
C GLU A 81 -13.21 11.79 -1.96
N ILE A 82 -13.44 10.90 -0.99
CA ILE A 82 -14.76 10.62 -0.43
C ILE A 82 -14.95 11.25 0.96
N ALA A 83 -13.87 11.55 1.65
CA ALA A 83 -13.83 12.31 2.89
C ALA A 83 -12.39 12.76 3.15
N LYS A 84 -12.18 13.62 4.17
CA LYS A 84 -10.83 14.07 4.55
C LYS A 84 -9.91 12.85 4.74
N LEU A 85 -8.80 12.82 3.99
CA LEU A 85 -7.79 11.75 3.98
C LEU A 85 -8.35 10.35 3.67
N LYS A 86 -9.50 10.27 2.98
CA LYS A 86 -10.10 9.02 2.50
C LYS A 86 -10.36 9.10 1.00
N TYR A 87 -9.80 8.16 0.28
CA TYR A 87 -9.80 8.17 -1.18
C TYR A 87 -10.23 6.83 -1.74
N LEU A 88 -10.81 6.86 -2.95
CA LEU A 88 -10.96 5.69 -3.81
C LEU A 88 -9.93 5.79 -4.92
N LEU A 89 -9.15 4.74 -5.11
CA LEU A 89 -8.17 4.64 -6.18
C LEU A 89 -8.59 3.54 -7.15
N PHE A 90 -8.88 3.91 -8.40
CA PHE A 90 -9.15 2.99 -9.50
C PHE A 90 -7.83 2.64 -10.18
N ASN A 91 -7.25 1.50 -9.87
CA ASN A 91 -5.92 1.12 -10.35
C ASN A 91 -5.90 -0.11 -11.26
N ASN A 92 -7.06 -0.67 -11.58
CA ASN A 92 -7.20 -1.93 -12.31
C ASN A 92 -8.10 -1.87 -13.54
N THR A 93 -8.42 -0.69 -14.07
CA THR A 93 -9.18 -0.56 -15.31
C THR A 93 -8.38 -1.16 -16.47
N GLN A 94 -8.97 -2.12 -17.16
CA GLN A 94 -8.40 -2.78 -18.32
C GLN A 94 -9.35 -2.67 -19.49
N TYR A 95 -8.81 -2.32 -20.64
CA TYR A 95 -9.53 -2.26 -21.91
C TYR A 95 -9.08 -3.40 -22.83
N SER A 96 -10.02 -3.97 -23.60
CA SER A 96 -9.71 -4.89 -24.69
C SER A 96 -9.00 -4.14 -25.83
N GLN A 97 -8.43 -4.89 -26.77
CA GLN A 97 -7.87 -4.32 -28.01
C GLN A 97 -8.93 -3.55 -28.82
N GLU A 98 -10.21 -3.87 -28.65
CA GLU A 98 -11.35 -3.18 -29.25
C GLU A 98 -11.82 -1.95 -28.45
N GLY A 99 -11.12 -1.57 -27.37
CA GLY A 99 -11.48 -0.46 -26.52
C GLY A 99 -12.60 -0.74 -25.52
N LYS A 100 -13.09 -1.99 -25.44
CA LYS A 100 -14.12 -2.38 -24.47
C LYS A 100 -13.48 -2.78 -23.14
N ALA A 101 -14.07 -2.37 -22.03
CA ALA A 101 -13.66 -2.83 -20.72
C ALA A 101 -13.94 -4.32 -20.53
N PHE A 102 -12.96 -5.05 -19.98
CA PHE A 102 -13.13 -6.49 -19.71
C PHE A 102 -14.09 -6.74 -18.55
N ASP A 103 -14.06 -5.86 -17.56
CA ASP A 103 -14.85 -5.98 -16.34
C ASP A 103 -14.93 -4.60 -15.68
N TYR A 104 -15.95 -4.40 -14.83
CA TYR A 104 -16.07 -3.14 -14.10
C TYR A 104 -14.95 -3.03 -13.06
N PRO A 105 -14.15 -1.96 -13.05
CA PRO A 105 -13.06 -1.81 -12.10
C PRO A 105 -13.61 -1.47 -10.72
N PHE A 106 -13.26 -2.28 -9.73
CA PHE A 106 -13.50 -1.95 -8.34
C PHE A 106 -12.33 -1.15 -7.77
N PRO A 107 -12.57 -0.03 -7.09
CA PRO A 107 -11.51 0.76 -6.49
C PRO A 107 -10.90 0.04 -5.27
N VAL A 108 -9.76 0.52 -4.81
CA VAL A 108 -9.30 0.30 -3.45
C VAL A 108 -9.57 1.56 -2.62
N LYS A 109 -10.05 1.38 -1.41
CA LYS A 109 -10.23 2.46 -0.45
C LYS A 109 -8.93 2.71 0.30
N LEU A 110 -8.47 3.93 0.26
CA LEU A 110 -7.30 4.39 0.98
C LEU A 110 -7.74 5.28 2.15
N THR A 111 -7.14 5.05 3.31
CA THR A 111 -7.28 5.96 4.45
C THR A 111 -5.88 6.30 4.93
N LEU A 112 -5.54 7.59 4.92
CA LEU A 112 -4.25 8.09 5.32
C LEU A 112 -4.31 8.58 6.77
N ASN A 113 -3.34 8.18 7.59
CA ASN A 113 -3.13 8.66 8.94
C ASN A 113 -1.63 8.95 9.13
N CYS A 114 -1.32 9.92 9.97
CA CYS A 114 0.05 10.27 10.31
C CYS A 114 0.16 10.50 11.82
N THR A 115 1.34 10.24 12.36
CA THR A 115 1.66 10.57 13.77
C THR A 115 1.90 12.06 13.99
N ASP A 116 2.09 12.82 12.91
CA ASP A 116 2.11 14.27 12.86
C ASP A 116 0.85 14.76 12.14
N ASP A 117 -0.04 15.41 12.88
CA ASP A 117 -1.35 15.85 12.39
C ASP A 117 -1.26 16.89 11.26
N GLU A 118 -0.16 17.66 11.19
CA GLU A 118 0.02 18.72 10.18
C GLU A 118 0.62 18.17 8.88
N TYR A 119 1.32 17.05 8.92
CA TYR A 119 2.05 16.49 7.78
C TYR A 119 1.15 16.19 6.57
N LEU A 120 -0.07 15.72 6.79
CA LEU A 120 -1.04 15.40 5.74
C LEU A 120 -1.94 16.58 5.34
N ASN A 121 -1.67 17.80 5.81
CA ASN A 121 -2.34 19.00 5.32
C ASN A 121 -1.74 19.49 3.98
N ASP A 122 -0.54 19.02 3.64
CA ASP A 122 0.12 19.31 2.36
C ASP A 122 -0.46 18.45 1.24
N ILE A 123 -1.22 19.06 0.31
CA ILE A 123 -1.86 18.36 -0.80
C ILE A 123 -0.86 17.66 -1.74
N PRO A 124 0.26 18.27 -2.14
CA PRO A 124 1.31 17.60 -2.89
C PRO A 124 1.80 16.32 -2.24
N THR A 125 2.08 16.33 -0.94
CA THR A 125 2.50 15.14 -0.17
C THR A 125 1.43 14.05 -0.20
N VAL A 126 0.16 14.39 -0.01
CA VAL A 126 -0.93 13.42 -0.07
C VAL A 126 -1.04 12.79 -1.47
N LYS A 127 -0.92 13.60 -2.53
CA LYS A 127 -0.93 13.09 -3.91
C LYS A 127 0.24 12.15 -4.18
N GLU A 128 1.44 12.50 -3.74
CA GLU A 128 2.62 11.65 -3.85
C GLU A 128 2.41 10.29 -3.17
N LEU A 129 1.87 10.28 -1.95
CA LEU A 129 1.59 9.06 -1.20
C LEU A 129 0.59 8.14 -1.93
N ILE A 130 -0.47 8.73 -2.51
CA ILE A 130 -1.46 7.96 -3.28
C ILE A 130 -0.85 7.45 -4.59
N ASP A 131 -0.04 8.27 -5.28
CA ASP A 131 0.67 7.85 -6.49
C ASP A 131 1.63 6.69 -6.21
N GLN A 132 2.34 6.70 -5.09
CA GLN A 132 3.17 5.56 -4.66
C GLN A 132 2.35 4.27 -4.52
N VAL A 133 1.16 4.33 -3.91
CA VAL A 133 0.27 3.16 -3.84
C VAL A 133 -0.11 2.68 -5.24
N TYR A 134 -0.45 3.61 -6.14
CA TYR A 134 -0.75 3.28 -7.54
C TYR A 134 0.43 2.62 -8.24
N GLN A 135 1.63 3.18 -8.15
CA GLN A 135 2.83 2.63 -8.76
C GLN A 135 3.15 1.22 -8.22
N PHE A 136 3.09 1.03 -6.90
CA PHE A 136 3.28 -0.29 -6.30
C PHE A 136 2.22 -1.32 -6.72
N SER A 137 1.01 -0.91 -7.07
CA SER A 137 -0.01 -1.82 -7.58
C SER A 137 0.31 -2.34 -8.99
N ARG A 138 1.19 -1.64 -9.73
CA ARG A 138 1.63 -2.01 -11.08
C ARG A 138 2.92 -2.83 -11.10
N MET A 139 3.58 -3.00 -9.98
CA MET A 139 4.87 -3.70 -9.91
C MET A 139 4.76 -5.23 -9.81
N TYR A 140 3.56 -5.79 -9.78
CA TYR A 140 3.37 -7.24 -9.72
C TYR A 140 3.54 -7.87 -11.11
N TRP A 141 4.76 -8.31 -11.42
CA TRP A 141 5.15 -8.80 -12.75
C TRP A 141 4.68 -10.22 -13.09
N LYS A 142 4.26 -11.01 -12.10
CA LYS A 142 3.85 -12.41 -12.29
C LYS A 142 2.49 -12.55 -13.00
N SER A 143 1.73 -11.50 -13.11
CA SER A 143 0.44 -11.48 -13.80
C SER A 143 0.37 -10.31 -14.76
N ILE A 144 -0.10 -10.58 -15.98
CA ILE A 144 -0.43 -9.54 -16.95
C ILE A 144 -1.71 -8.79 -16.58
N LYS A 145 -2.52 -9.38 -15.68
CA LYS A 145 -3.70 -8.71 -15.13
C LYS A 145 -3.27 -7.72 -14.06
N GLN A 146 -3.79 -6.50 -14.15
CA GLN A 146 -3.55 -5.50 -13.11
C GLN A 146 -4.09 -5.99 -11.76
N GLN A 147 -3.31 -5.76 -10.72
CA GLN A 147 -3.69 -6.10 -9.35
C GLN A 147 -4.23 -4.84 -8.66
N ASN A 148 -5.30 -4.99 -7.89
CA ASN A 148 -5.84 -3.88 -7.10
C ASN A 148 -4.95 -3.54 -5.89
N LEU A 149 -4.21 -4.55 -5.38
CA LEU A 149 -3.37 -4.35 -4.21
C LEU A 149 -1.93 -4.07 -4.62
N PRO A 150 -1.27 -3.10 -3.98
CA PRO A 150 0.15 -2.87 -4.20
C PRO A 150 0.99 -4.06 -3.72
N VAL A 151 2.17 -4.24 -4.31
CA VAL A 151 3.09 -5.33 -3.93
C VAL A 151 3.45 -5.32 -2.45
N THR A 152 3.44 -4.17 -1.81
CA THR A 152 3.67 -3.97 -0.37
C THR A 152 2.60 -4.64 0.51
N ILE A 153 1.42 -4.92 -0.01
CA ILE A 153 0.37 -5.71 0.62
C ILE A 153 0.33 -7.12 0.02
N LYS A 154 0.46 -7.23 -1.31
CA LYS A 154 0.32 -8.50 -2.02
C LYS A 154 1.39 -9.51 -1.63
N TYR A 155 2.65 -9.08 -1.51
CA TYR A 155 3.73 -9.99 -1.16
C TYR A 155 3.63 -10.52 0.28
N PRO A 156 3.38 -9.70 1.33
CA PRO A 156 3.07 -10.20 2.65
C PRO A 156 1.87 -11.17 2.70
N GLU A 157 0.81 -10.90 1.92
CA GLU A 157 -0.34 -11.80 1.81
C GLU A 157 0.08 -13.17 1.27
N MET A 158 0.87 -13.21 0.20
CA MET A 158 1.37 -14.46 -0.39
C MET A 158 2.27 -15.22 0.58
N VAL A 159 3.17 -14.54 1.28
CA VAL A 159 4.01 -15.15 2.31
C VAL A 159 3.15 -15.72 3.43
N ALA A 160 2.16 -14.98 3.91
CA ALA A 160 1.26 -15.45 4.97
C ALA A 160 0.46 -16.69 4.58
N GLN A 161 0.09 -16.83 3.29
CA GLN A 161 -0.60 -18.02 2.78
C GLN A 161 0.30 -19.25 2.73
N ILE A 162 1.59 -19.08 2.43
CA ILE A 162 2.53 -20.18 2.25
C ILE A 162 3.23 -20.57 3.56
N PHE A 163 3.47 -19.59 4.44
CA PHE A 163 4.25 -19.76 5.66
C PHE A 163 3.77 -20.90 6.56
N PRO A 164 2.45 -21.14 6.77
CA PRO A 164 1.96 -22.26 7.59
C PRO A 164 2.34 -23.66 7.07
N HIS A 165 2.78 -23.75 5.82
CA HIS A 165 3.22 -25.03 5.22
C HIS A 165 4.70 -25.36 5.49
N PHE A 166 5.44 -24.46 6.15
CA PHE A 166 6.81 -24.73 6.54
C PHE A 166 6.88 -25.38 7.92
N GLU A 167 7.63 -26.50 8.02
CA GLU A 167 7.87 -27.15 9.30
C GLU A 167 8.70 -26.27 10.25
N GLY A 168 8.24 -26.18 11.49
CA GLY A 168 8.95 -25.48 12.58
C GLY A 168 8.98 -23.96 12.46
N ASP A 169 8.04 -23.33 11.76
CA ASP A 169 7.87 -21.87 11.62
C ASP A 169 9.17 -21.13 11.23
N LYS A 170 10.05 -21.79 10.49
CA LYS A 170 11.32 -21.22 10.05
C LYS A 170 11.39 -21.17 8.52
N LEU A 171 11.68 -19.98 8.00
CA LEU A 171 12.04 -19.85 6.60
C LEU A 171 13.38 -20.54 6.34
N PRO A 172 13.49 -21.37 5.28
CA PRO A 172 14.77 -21.87 4.84
C PRO A 172 15.74 -20.74 4.50
N ASP A 173 17.04 -21.01 4.54
CA ASP A 173 18.06 -19.97 4.33
C ASP A 173 17.95 -19.29 2.95
N PHE A 174 17.54 -20.03 1.92
CA PHE A 174 17.29 -19.47 0.58
C PHE A 174 16.14 -18.47 0.56
N GLY A 175 15.16 -18.60 1.48
CA GLY A 175 14.01 -17.70 1.57
C GLY A 175 14.29 -16.36 2.25
N LYS A 176 15.49 -16.19 2.83
CA LYS A 176 15.81 -14.96 3.57
C LYS A 176 16.17 -13.77 2.67
N ASN A 177 16.68 -14.04 1.48
CA ASN A 177 17.29 -13.03 0.62
C ASN A 177 16.72 -12.98 -0.81
N ASN A 178 15.65 -13.69 -1.10
CA ASN A 178 15.01 -13.69 -2.42
C ASN A 178 13.50 -13.77 -2.35
N LEU A 179 12.83 -13.52 -3.48
CA LEU A 179 11.38 -13.55 -3.61
C LEU A 179 10.88 -14.98 -3.93
N TRP A 180 11.23 -15.95 -3.10
CA TRP A 180 10.93 -17.38 -3.28
C TRP A 180 9.44 -17.73 -3.35
N PHE A 181 8.59 -16.83 -2.85
CA PHE A 181 7.12 -16.99 -2.83
C PHE A 181 6.45 -16.54 -4.14
N LEU A 182 7.21 -16.01 -5.10
CA LEU A 182 6.70 -15.58 -6.42
C LEU A 182 6.63 -16.74 -7.44
#